data_744eefc21f5c346e6a9c095e0471bf91
#
_entry.id   744eefc21f5c346e6a9c095e0471bf91
#
_cell.length_a   1.000
_cell.length_b   1.000
_cell.length_c   1.000
_cell.angle_alpha   90.00
_cell.angle_beta   90.00
_cell.angle_gamma   90.00
#
_symmetry.space_group_name_H-M   'P 1'
#
loop_
_entity.id
_entity.type
_entity.pdbx_description
1 polymer ?
#
loop_
_entity_poly.entity_id
_entity_poly.type
_entity_poly.pdbx_seq_one_letter_code
_entity_poly.pdbx_strand_id
1 'polypeptide(L)'
;GYHHAVELQEQINNFNKGIFVDGSEMKVTNTPFSYGVACYPEKHEEAPNMDTDIYWLKKKMEMGAEYAVTQLFYDNRKYFDFVERARQAGVTIPIIPGIKPFKKLSQLSMIPKTFKVDLPEELTQEVLKCNTDAEAQQVGIEWCVQQCKELIAHGVPSLHFYSVGATDSIKEVAKQIY
;
A
#
# COMPACT_ATOMS: atom_id res chain seq x y z
N GLY A 1 -4.80 16.00 17.57
CA GLY A 1 -4.38 15.52 16.26
C GLY A 1 -5.58 15.31 15.35
N TYR A 2 -5.34 15.08 14.07
CA TYR A 2 -6.39 14.80 13.10
C TYR A 2 -6.91 13.36 13.27
N HIS A 3 -8.20 13.15 13.03
CA HIS A 3 -8.82 11.82 13.09
C HIS A 3 -8.76 11.11 11.73
N HIS A 4 -8.82 11.88 10.62
CA HIS A 4 -8.84 11.34 9.27
C HIS A 4 -7.77 11.98 8.37
N ALA A 5 -7.31 11.22 7.38
CA ALA A 5 -6.29 11.67 6.44
C ALA A 5 -6.72 12.92 5.64
N VAL A 6 -8.00 13.08 5.35
CA VAL A 6 -8.54 14.26 4.63
C VAL A 6 -8.31 15.56 5.39
N GLU A 7 -8.36 15.54 6.72
CA GLU A 7 -8.10 16.71 7.55
C GLU A 7 -6.62 17.15 7.45
N LEU A 8 -5.70 16.17 7.42
CA LEU A 8 -4.29 16.45 7.19
C LEU A 8 -4.03 16.99 5.77
N GLN A 9 -4.73 16.46 4.76
CA GLN A 9 -4.65 16.95 3.39
C GLN A 9 -5.09 18.42 3.31
N GLU A 10 -6.17 18.81 3.99
CA GLU A 10 -6.63 20.18 4.06
C GLU A 10 -5.55 21.10 4.65
N GLN A 11 -4.89 20.67 5.72
CA GLN A 11 -3.78 21.43 6.31
C GLN A 11 -2.62 21.60 5.33
N ILE A 12 -2.20 20.53 4.61
CA ILE A 12 -1.13 20.60 3.61
C ILE A 12 -1.52 21.57 2.50
N ASN A 13 -2.76 21.49 2.03
CA ASN A 13 -3.28 22.41 1.02
C ASN A 13 -3.30 23.87 1.49
N ASN A 14 -3.59 24.12 2.77
CA ASN A 14 -3.50 25.45 3.36
C ASN A 14 -2.05 25.93 3.43
N PHE A 15 -1.10 25.09 3.80
CA PHE A 15 0.32 25.41 3.76
C PHE A 15 0.79 25.79 2.35
N ASN A 16 0.33 25.07 1.32
CA ASN A 16 0.62 25.38 -0.07
C ASN A 16 0.06 26.76 -0.50
N LYS A 17 -0.98 27.25 0.19
CA LYS A 17 -1.56 28.59 -0.01
C LYS A 17 -0.96 29.66 0.91
N GLY A 18 -0.03 29.30 1.78
CA GLY A 18 0.58 30.19 2.75
C GLY A 18 -0.27 30.47 3.98
N ILE A 19 -1.10 29.52 4.40
CA ILE A 19 -1.97 29.65 5.59
C ILE A 19 -1.51 28.64 6.65
N PHE A 20 -1.17 29.13 7.85
CA PHE A 20 -0.86 28.27 9.01
C PHE A 20 -2.12 27.68 9.64
N VAL A 21 -1.93 26.73 10.57
CA VAL A 21 -3.01 26.05 11.30
C VAL A 21 -3.88 27.04 12.11
N ASP A 22 -3.28 28.11 12.61
CA ASP A 22 -3.96 29.17 13.35
C ASP A 22 -4.60 30.24 12.46
N GLY A 23 -4.52 30.08 11.14
CA GLY A 23 -5.05 31.02 10.15
C GLY A 23 -4.12 32.18 9.81
N SER A 24 -2.95 32.29 10.45
CA SER A 24 -1.97 33.34 10.13
C SER A 24 -1.32 33.08 8.76
N GLU A 25 -0.91 34.17 8.11
CA GLU A 25 -0.23 34.07 6.80
C GLU A 25 1.26 33.74 6.96
N MET A 26 1.78 32.94 6.05
CA MET A 26 3.18 32.60 5.92
C MET A 26 3.69 32.93 4.52
N LYS A 27 4.99 33.19 4.40
CA LYS A 27 5.63 33.33 3.09
C LYS A 27 5.66 31.97 2.39
N VAL A 28 4.94 31.88 1.28
CA VAL A 28 4.92 30.65 0.46
C VAL A 28 6.28 30.46 -0.21
N THR A 29 6.80 29.25 -0.14
CA THR A 29 7.96 28.83 -0.95
C THR A 29 7.51 28.53 -2.38
N ASN A 30 8.42 28.62 -3.34
CA ASN A 30 8.10 28.38 -4.77
C ASN A 30 7.76 26.91 -5.09
N THR A 31 7.95 26.00 -4.14
CA THR A 31 7.71 24.55 -4.34
C THR A 31 6.62 24.10 -3.37
N PRO A 32 5.41 23.80 -3.85
CA PRO A 32 4.35 23.26 -3.01
C PRO A 32 4.70 21.84 -2.53
N PHE A 33 4.12 21.42 -1.41
CA PHE A 33 4.15 20.03 -0.98
C PHE A 33 3.33 19.17 -1.95
N SER A 34 3.99 18.11 -2.48
CA SER A 34 3.34 17.01 -3.16
C SER A 34 3.10 15.87 -2.17
N TYR A 35 2.00 15.15 -2.29
CA TYR A 35 1.71 14.05 -1.37
C TYR A 35 0.91 12.92 -2.02
N GLY A 36 1.13 11.73 -1.48
CA GLY A 36 0.34 10.53 -1.77
C GLY A 36 -0.54 10.15 -0.58
N VAL A 37 -1.46 9.21 -0.82
CA VAL A 37 -2.40 8.70 0.18
C VAL A 37 -2.39 7.18 0.22
N ALA A 38 -2.83 6.62 1.35
CA ALA A 38 -3.03 5.18 1.48
C ALA A 38 -4.34 4.74 0.83
N CYS A 39 -4.33 3.51 0.29
CA CYS A 39 -5.51 2.79 -0.17
C CYS A 39 -5.41 1.29 0.18
N TYR A 40 -6.49 0.52 0.03
CA TYR A 40 -6.61 -0.81 0.62
C TYR A 40 -7.24 -1.79 -0.37
N PRO A 41 -6.45 -2.69 -1.00
CA PRO A 41 -6.99 -3.70 -1.93
C PRO A 41 -8.00 -4.64 -1.27
N GLU A 42 -7.90 -4.84 0.04
CA GLU A 42 -8.79 -5.70 0.82
C GLU A 42 -9.75 -4.92 1.73
N LYS A 43 -9.96 -3.64 1.46
CA LYS A 43 -10.80 -2.69 2.20
C LYS A 43 -10.14 -2.21 3.52
N HIS A 44 -10.29 -0.93 3.83
CA HIS A 44 -9.93 -0.37 5.13
C HIS A 44 -10.80 -0.94 6.25
N GLU A 45 -10.22 -1.21 7.42
CA GLU A 45 -10.92 -1.81 8.58
C GLU A 45 -12.20 -1.03 8.96
N GLU A 46 -12.13 0.30 8.97
CA GLU A 46 -13.25 1.17 9.34
C GLU A 46 -14.29 1.36 8.23
N ALA A 47 -13.97 1.04 6.97
CA ALA A 47 -14.93 1.18 5.89
C ALA A 47 -16.00 0.09 5.96
N PRO A 48 -17.30 0.41 5.81
CA PRO A 48 -18.35 -0.59 5.84
C PRO A 48 -18.29 -1.56 4.65
N ASN A 49 -17.82 -1.09 3.49
CA ASN A 49 -17.66 -1.87 2.27
C ASN A 49 -16.60 -1.24 1.35
N MET A 50 -16.23 -1.95 0.28
CA MET A 50 -15.21 -1.51 -0.67
C MET A 50 -15.64 -0.25 -1.45
N ASP A 51 -16.92 -0.10 -1.78
CA ASP A 51 -17.39 1.07 -2.53
C ASP A 51 -17.24 2.36 -1.72
N THR A 52 -17.49 2.29 -0.41
CA THR A 52 -17.24 3.41 0.50
C THR A 52 -15.76 3.72 0.62
N ASP A 53 -14.89 2.71 0.67
CA ASP A 53 -13.44 2.91 0.74
C ASP A 53 -12.90 3.55 -0.54
N ILE A 54 -13.35 3.08 -1.71
CA ILE A 54 -13.02 3.69 -3.03
C ILE A 54 -13.58 5.13 -3.13
N TYR A 55 -14.78 5.38 -2.62
CA TYR A 55 -15.33 6.75 -2.54
C TYR A 55 -14.38 7.69 -1.79
N TRP A 56 -13.85 7.26 -0.64
CA TRP A 56 -12.89 8.07 0.12
C TRP A 56 -11.55 8.20 -0.58
N LEU A 57 -11.07 7.18 -1.29
CA LEU A 57 -9.89 7.31 -2.13
C LEU A 57 -10.08 8.37 -3.22
N LYS A 58 -11.25 8.37 -3.89
CA LYS A 58 -11.60 9.40 -4.87
C LYS A 58 -11.63 10.80 -4.24
N LYS A 59 -12.20 10.94 -3.05
CA LYS A 59 -12.19 12.22 -2.31
C LYS A 59 -10.78 12.69 -2.00
N LYS A 60 -9.90 11.80 -1.56
CA LYS A 60 -8.48 12.13 -1.31
C LYS A 60 -7.78 12.60 -2.60
N MET A 61 -8.07 11.96 -3.75
CA MET A 61 -7.58 12.41 -5.05
C MET A 61 -8.12 13.79 -5.44
N GLU A 62 -9.43 14.02 -5.30
CA GLU A 62 -10.06 15.31 -5.59
C GLU A 62 -9.51 16.45 -4.73
N MET A 63 -9.02 16.14 -3.53
CA MET A 63 -8.35 17.08 -2.63
C MET A 63 -6.87 17.34 -2.99
N GLY A 64 -6.32 16.67 -4.01
CA GLY A 64 -4.98 16.94 -4.51
C GLY A 64 -3.93 15.86 -4.24
N ALA A 65 -4.31 14.66 -3.81
CA ALA A 65 -3.37 13.54 -3.78
C ALA A 65 -2.93 13.19 -5.21
N GLU A 66 -1.62 13.05 -5.41
CA GLU A 66 -1.02 12.82 -6.73
C GLU A 66 -0.81 11.34 -7.04
N TYR A 67 -0.77 10.49 -6.02
CA TYR A 67 -0.67 9.03 -6.12
C TYR A 67 -1.27 8.36 -4.89
N ALA A 68 -1.50 7.07 -4.98
CA ALA A 68 -1.88 6.24 -3.85
C ALA A 68 -0.90 5.06 -3.70
N VAL A 69 -0.62 4.66 -2.46
CA VAL A 69 0.15 3.45 -2.15
C VAL A 69 -0.78 2.49 -1.41
N THR A 70 -0.82 1.24 -1.84
CA THR A 70 -1.69 0.27 -1.18
C THR A 70 -1.13 -0.22 0.14
N GLN A 71 -2.00 -0.64 1.06
CA GLN A 71 -1.62 -1.55 2.14
C GLN A 71 -0.95 -2.78 1.52
N LEU A 72 -0.05 -3.44 2.26
CA LEU A 72 0.52 -4.70 1.83
C LEU A 72 -0.58 -5.73 1.55
N PHE A 73 -0.35 -6.61 0.57
CA PHE A 73 -1.23 -7.71 0.20
C PHE A 73 -0.40 -8.86 -0.36
N TYR A 74 -0.99 -10.05 -0.44
CA TYR A 74 -0.28 -11.26 -0.91
C TYR A 74 -0.96 -11.93 -2.11
N ASP A 75 -2.17 -11.50 -2.49
CA ASP A 75 -2.91 -11.96 -3.65
C ASP A 75 -3.08 -10.81 -4.67
N ASN A 76 -2.40 -10.92 -5.82
CA ASN A 76 -2.45 -9.89 -6.86
C ASN A 76 -3.84 -9.69 -7.46
N ARG A 77 -4.70 -10.72 -7.44
CA ARG A 77 -6.09 -10.63 -7.95
C ARG A 77 -6.87 -9.57 -7.20
N LYS A 78 -6.66 -9.45 -5.87
CA LYS A 78 -7.30 -8.41 -5.04
C LYS A 78 -6.84 -7.01 -5.43
N TYR A 79 -5.55 -6.84 -5.75
CA TYR A 79 -5.03 -5.57 -6.24
C TYR A 79 -5.61 -5.22 -7.61
N PHE A 80 -5.67 -6.16 -8.55
CA PHE A 80 -6.20 -5.91 -9.89
C PHE A 80 -7.70 -5.57 -9.84
N ASP A 81 -8.51 -6.32 -9.08
CA ASP A 81 -9.93 -6.02 -8.87
C ASP A 81 -10.14 -4.64 -8.23
N PHE A 82 -9.36 -4.33 -7.20
CA PHE A 82 -9.40 -3.01 -6.55
C PHE A 82 -9.09 -1.88 -7.54
N VAL A 83 -8.02 -2.00 -8.34
CA VAL A 83 -7.63 -0.98 -9.33
C VAL A 83 -8.72 -0.83 -10.38
N GLU A 84 -9.27 -1.91 -10.90
CA GLU A 84 -10.37 -1.85 -11.87
C GLU A 84 -11.59 -1.11 -11.31
N ARG A 85 -12.03 -1.47 -10.11
CA ARG A 85 -13.15 -0.79 -9.42
C ARG A 85 -12.86 0.68 -9.14
N ALA A 86 -11.63 1.00 -8.71
CA ALA A 86 -11.22 2.38 -8.49
C ALA A 86 -11.26 3.20 -9.79
N ARG A 87 -10.81 2.63 -10.92
CA ARG A 87 -10.87 3.28 -12.24
C ARG A 87 -12.32 3.48 -12.69
N GLN A 88 -13.20 2.51 -12.51
CA GLN A 88 -14.63 2.63 -12.81
C GLN A 88 -15.30 3.73 -11.95
N ALA A 89 -14.87 3.92 -10.71
CA ALA A 89 -15.34 5.00 -9.84
C ALA A 89 -14.75 6.38 -10.19
N GLY A 90 -13.80 6.45 -11.13
CA GLY A 90 -13.17 7.69 -11.59
C GLY A 90 -11.91 8.10 -10.83
N VAL A 91 -11.24 7.18 -10.13
CA VAL A 91 -9.89 7.41 -9.57
C VAL A 91 -8.88 7.32 -10.71
N THR A 92 -8.12 8.39 -10.96
CA THR A 92 -7.19 8.48 -12.11
C THR A 92 -5.71 8.49 -11.70
N ILE A 93 -5.40 8.81 -10.45
CA ILE A 93 -4.03 8.84 -9.94
C ILE A 93 -3.36 7.45 -10.00
N PRO A 94 -2.02 7.38 -10.10
CA PRO A 94 -1.29 6.12 -9.98
C PRO A 94 -1.61 5.41 -8.66
N ILE A 95 -1.87 4.10 -8.73
CA ILE A 95 -2.06 3.23 -7.56
C ILE A 95 -0.86 2.29 -7.50
N ILE A 96 0.03 2.53 -6.56
CA ILE A 96 1.30 1.83 -6.42
C ILE A 96 1.10 0.65 -5.47
N PRO A 97 1.35 -0.61 -5.91
CA PRO A 97 1.24 -1.77 -5.04
C PRO A 97 2.29 -1.75 -3.93
N GLY A 98 1.83 -1.92 -2.69
CA GLY A 98 2.65 -2.07 -1.50
C GLY A 98 2.99 -3.53 -1.25
N ILE A 99 4.28 -3.88 -1.25
CA ILE A 99 4.77 -5.25 -1.20
C ILE A 99 5.61 -5.45 0.06
N LYS A 100 5.39 -6.58 0.73
CA LYS A 100 6.16 -6.98 1.90
C LYS A 100 6.51 -8.46 1.82
N PRO A 101 7.81 -8.83 1.66
CA PRO A 101 8.21 -10.23 1.72
C PRO A 101 7.84 -10.86 3.07
N PHE A 102 7.30 -12.07 3.06
CA PHE A 102 7.08 -12.89 4.24
C PHE A 102 8.45 -13.32 4.81
N LYS A 103 8.62 -13.37 6.14
CA LYS A 103 9.95 -13.57 6.73
C LYS A 103 10.00 -14.56 7.89
N LYS A 104 8.92 -14.73 8.63
CA LYS A 104 8.91 -15.51 9.89
C LYS A 104 7.64 -16.33 10.03
N LEU A 105 7.74 -17.51 10.63
CA LEU A 105 6.59 -18.38 10.91
C LEU A 105 5.48 -17.65 11.69
N SER A 106 5.86 -16.80 12.66
CA SER A 106 4.89 -16.03 13.45
C SER A 106 4.05 -15.05 12.61
N GLN A 107 4.46 -14.73 11.40
CA GLN A 107 3.74 -13.82 10.51
C GLN A 107 2.45 -14.45 9.95
N LEU A 108 2.29 -15.78 9.98
CA LEU A 108 1.03 -16.43 9.62
C LEU A 108 -0.16 -15.92 10.44
N SER A 109 0.05 -15.63 11.71
CA SER A 109 -1.00 -15.07 12.57
C SER A 109 -0.92 -13.56 12.73
N MET A 110 0.31 -13.00 12.73
CA MET A 110 0.52 -11.58 12.99
C MET A 110 0.02 -10.70 11.82
N ILE A 111 0.30 -11.09 10.57
CA ILE A 111 -0.06 -10.27 9.39
C ILE A 111 -1.58 -10.11 9.27
N PRO A 112 -2.40 -11.16 9.25
CA PRO A 112 -3.85 -10.99 9.18
C PRO A 112 -4.41 -10.20 10.36
N LYS A 113 -3.90 -10.45 11.55
CA LYS A 113 -4.37 -9.77 12.77
C LYS A 113 -4.04 -8.26 12.77
N THR A 114 -2.84 -7.90 12.31
CA THR A 114 -2.33 -6.52 12.42
C THR A 114 -2.76 -5.67 11.24
N PHE A 115 -2.67 -6.20 10.02
CA PHE A 115 -2.89 -5.44 8.79
C PHE A 115 -4.27 -5.69 8.17
N LYS A 116 -5.05 -6.64 8.70
CA LYS A 116 -6.38 -7.01 8.21
C LYS A 116 -6.37 -7.43 6.73
N VAL A 117 -5.35 -8.19 6.36
CA VAL A 117 -5.16 -8.74 5.01
C VAL A 117 -5.16 -10.27 5.07
N ASP A 118 -5.64 -10.89 4.02
CA ASP A 118 -5.65 -12.34 3.91
C ASP A 118 -4.29 -12.86 3.40
N LEU A 119 -3.93 -14.05 3.85
CA LEU A 119 -2.83 -14.82 3.27
C LEU A 119 -3.43 -15.87 2.32
N PRO A 120 -2.95 -15.96 1.06
CA PRO A 120 -3.36 -17.02 0.15
C PRO A 120 -3.12 -18.40 0.73
N GLU A 121 -4.00 -19.35 0.41
CA GLU A 121 -3.90 -20.71 0.92
C GLU A 121 -2.57 -21.35 0.50
N GLU A 122 -2.15 -21.15 -0.74
CA GLU A 122 -0.90 -21.68 -1.28
C GLU A 122 0.31 -21.18 -0.50
N LEU A 123 0.39 -19.89 -0.21
CA LEU A 123 1.46 -19.32 0.62
C LEU A 123 1.42 -19.90 2.04
N THR A 124 0.24 -19.98 2.63
CA THR A 124 0.05 -20.54 3.98
C THR A 124 0.51 -21.99 4.05
N GLN A 125 0.13 -22.82 3.08
CA GLN A 125 0.52 -24.24 2.99
C GLN A 125 2.04 -24.42 2.88
N GLU A 126 2.72 -23.60 2.06
CA GLU A 126 4.18 -23.66 1.93
C GLU A 126 4.89 -23.23 3.22
N VAL A 127 4.42 -22.16 3.88
CA VAL A 127 5.01 -21.70 5.15
C VAL A 127 4.77 -22.71 6.28
N LEU A 128 3.62 -23.41 6.32
CA LEU A 128 3.33 -24.44 7.33
C LEU A 128 4.24 -25.68 7.21
N LYS A 129 4.88 -25.93 6.08
CA LYS A 129 5.88 -26.99 5.92
C LYS A 129 7.25 -26.61 6.49
N CYS A 130 7.49 -25.33 6.75
CA CYS A 130 8.76 -24.81 7.25
C CYS A 130 8.91 -25.10 8.74
N ASN A 131 10.13 -25.43 9.16
CA ASN A 131 10.48 -25.66 10.57
C ASN A 131 11.24 -24.47 11.18
N THR A 132 11.76 -23.59 10.35
CA THR A 132 12.58 -22.44 10.76
C THR A 132 12.12 -21.14 10.10
N ASP A 133 12.45 -20.00 10.71
CA ASP A 133 12.22 -18.69 10.11
C ASP A 133 13.04 -18.50 8.80
N ALA A 134 14.20 -19.14 8.68
CA ALA A 134 15.01 -19.06 7.47
C ALA A 134 14.31 -19.75 6.28
N GLU A 135 13.69 -20.91 6.49
CA GLU A 135 12.88 -21.58 5.48
C GLU A 135 11.66 -20.74 5.10
N ALA A 136 10.94 -20.20 6.10
CA ALA A 136 9.80 -19.30 5.86
C ALA A 136 10.20 -18.03 5.10
N GLN A 137 11.39 -17.47 5.37
CA GLN A 137 11.94 -16.34 4.63
C GLN A 137 12.21 -16.69 3.17
N GLN A 138 12.74 -17.87 2.87
CA GLN A 138 12.97 -18.32 1.51
C GLN A 138 11.66 -18.45 0.71
N VAL A 139 10.65 -19.07 1.30
CA VAL A 139 9.29 -19.13 0.73
C VAL A 139 8.74 -17.73 0.46
N GLY A 140 8.91 -16.83 1.43
CA GLY A 140 8.46 -15.44 1.30
C GLY A 140 9.17 -14.65 0.20
N ILE A 141 10.46 -14.89 -0.04
CA ILE A 141 11.22 -14.29 -1.14
C ILE A 141 10.69 -14.82 -2.48
N GLU A 142 10.54 -16.12 -2.63
CA GLU A 142 10.04 -16.75 -3.86
C GLU A 142 8.62 -16.28 -4.21
N TRP A 143 7.73 -16.25 -3.23
CA TRP A 143 6.38 -15.69 -3.39
C TRP A 143 6.42 -14.25 -3.86
N CYS A 144 7.22 -13.42 -3.17
CA CYS A 144 7.34 -11.99 -3.48
C CYS A 144 7.90 -11.75 -4.89
N VAL A 145 8.86 -12.56 -5.34
CA VAL A 145 9.41 -12.50 -6.72
C VAL A 145 8.31 -12.77 -7.74
N GLN A 146 7.52 -13.83 -7.56
CA GLN A 146 6.42 -14.15 -8.47
C GLN A 146 5.37 -13.06 -8.48
N GLN A 147 4.97 -12.57 -7.30
CA GLN A 147 4.03 -11.47 -7.13
C GLN A 147 4.51 -10.22 -7.88
N CYS A 148 5.77 -9.81 -7.69
CA CYS A 148 6.34 -8.66 -8.36
C CYS A 148 6.42 -8.82 -9.88
N LYS A 149 6.83 -9.99 -10.38
CA LYS A 149 6.90 -10.27 -11.82
C LYS A 149 5.53 -10.15 -12.48
N GLU A 150 4.49 -10.69 -11.85
CA GLU A 150 3.12 -10.59 -12.35
C GLU A 150 2.64 -9.14 -12.35
N LEU A 151 2.88 -8.38 -11.29
CA LEU A 151 2.54 -6.96 -11.20
C LEU A 151 3.23 -6.14 -12.30
N ILE A 152 4.53 -6.35 -12.51
CA ILE A 152 5.30 -5.69 -13.58
C ILE A 152 4.74 -6.03 -14.96
N ALA A 153 4.43 -7.31 -15.21
CA ALA A 153 3.84 -7.76 -16.47
C ALA A 153 2.47 -7.13 -16.75
N HIS A 154 1.71 -6.78 -15.70
CA HIS A 154 0.44 -6.04 -15.81
C HIS A 154 0.61 -4.52 -15.88
N GLY A 155 1.85 -4.01 -15.95
CA GLY A 155 2.13 -2.59 -16.17
C GLY A 155 1.85 -1.69 -14.99
N VAL A 156 2.09 -2.15 -13.75
CA VAL A 156 1.98 -1.28 -12.58
C VAL A 156 2.95 -0.10 -12.65
N PRO A 157 2.59 1.08 -12.12
CA PRO A 157 3.42 2.29 -12.27
C PRO A 157 4.77 2.18 -11.55
N SER A 158 4.82 1.46 -10.43
CA SER A 158 6.00 1.26 -9.60
C SER A 158 5.72 0.16 -8.58
N LEU A 159 6.73 -0.29 -7.84
CA LEU A 159 6.59 -1.17 -6.68
C LEU A 159 7.07 -0.44 -5.42
N HIS A 160 6.26 -0.47 -4.36
CA HIS A 160 6.63 0.05 -3.06
C HIS A 160 6.91 -1.09 -2.09
N PHE A 161 8.12 -1.14 -1.50
CA PHE A 161 8.51 -2.20 -0.57
C PHE A 161 8.45 -1.74 0.88
N TYR A 162 7.66 -2.44 1.70
CA TYR A 162 7.65 -2.28 3.16
C TYR A 162 8.75 -3.16 3.77
N SER A 163 9.88 -2.56 4.13
CA SER A 163 11.04 -3.32 4.64
C SER A 163 10.83 -3.85 6.05
N VAL A 164 10.41 -3.02 6.98
CA VAL A 164 10.21 -3.35 8.40
C VAL A 164 11.28 -4.34 8.90
N GLY A 165 12.57 -4.01 8.66
CA GLY A 165 13.70 -4.85 9.03
C GLY A 165 13.97 -6.07 8.12
N ALA A 166 13.30 -6.20 6.98
CA ALA A 166 13.49 -7.27 5.99
C ALA A 166 14.31 -6.80 4.75
N THR A 167 15.29 -5.94 4.94
CA THR A 167 16.10 -5.36 3.85
C THR A 167 16.81 -6.41 3.01
N ASP A 168 17.31 -7.49 3.62
CA ASP A 168 17.97 -8.59 2.90
C ASP A 168 17.01 -9.32 1.96
N SER A 169 15.78 -9.61 2.43
CA SER A 169 14.74 -10.23 1.58
C SER A 169 14.40 -9.35 0.38
N ILE A 170 14.26 -8.03 0.59
CA ILE A 170 13.96 -7.08 -0.50
C ILE A 170 15.11 -7.01 -1.49
N LYS A 171 16.37 -7.02 -1.00
CA LYS A 171 17.57 -7.05 -1.86
C LYS A 171 17.57 -8.29 -2.76
N GLU A 172 17.24 -9.47 -2.21
CA GLU A 172 17.18 -10.71 -2.99
C GLU A 172 16.02 -10.71 -3.99
N VAL A 173 14.86 -10.14 -3.63
CA VAL A 173 13.75 -9.93 -4.56
C VAL A 173 14.16 -8.99 -5.68
N ALA A 174 14.74 -7.82 -5.36
CA ALA A 174 15.14 -6.82 -6.35
C ALA A 174 16.11 -7.37 -7.40
N LYS A 175 17.10 -8.17 -6.99
CA LYS A 175 18.04 -8.83 -7.92
C LYS A 175 17.38 -9.78 -8.94
N GLN A 176 16.17 -10.26 -8.67
CA GLN A 176 15.48 -11.24 -9.50
C GLN A 176 14.39 -10.61 -10.39
N ILE A 177 14.04 -9.35 -10.13
CA ILE A 177 13.00 -8.64 -10.88
C ILE A 177 13.55 -7.47 -11.72
N TYR A 178 14.77 -7.01 -11.42
CA TYR A 178 15.54 -6.00 -12.15
C TYR A 178 16.90 -6.57 -12.61
#